data_501c0d74d5947a09af12e81480758475
#
_entry.id   501c0d74d5947a09af12e81480758475
#
_cell.length_a   1.000
_cell.length_b   1.000
_cell.length_c   1.000
_cell.angle_alpha   90.00
_cell.angle_beta   90.00
_cell.angle_gamma   90.00
#
_symmetry.space_group_name_H-M   'P 1'
#
loop_
_entity.id
_entity.type
_entity.pdbx_description
1 polymer ?
#
loop_
_entity_poly.entity_id
_entity_poly.type
_entity_poly.pdbx_seq_one_letter_code
_entity_poly.pdbx_strand_id
1 'polypeptide(L)'
;MTQTPDFKVADLSLAEFGRKEIRLAEHEMPGLMSLRTEYGDSQPLAGARVTGSLHMTVQTAVLIETLVALGAKVRWASCNIFSTQDHAAAAVAVGPSGTPDAPQGVPVFAWKGETMSEYWWSTEQALTWPGEDGPNMILDDGGDATMLIHRGVEYEKAGAVPESQVNDSEEWRVFLALLTERLATEPGKWTRMAEGIKGVTEETTTGVHRLYEMARDGKLLFPAINVNDAVTKSKFDNKYGCRHSLIDGINRGTDVLIGGKTALVCGYGDVGKGCAESLRGQGARVIITEIDPICALQAAMDGFQVTTIEEVIGQVDIFVTATGNRNIITAEHMSQMKHNAIVGNIGHFDNEIDMDGLAKTPGIRRENIKPQVDTWTFPDGHAVIVLSEGRLLNLGNATGHPSFVMSNSFTDQVIAQIELFTRTEDYPIGVYVLPKHLDEKVARLHLEALGVKLTTLTPEQSAYIGIPVEGPYKPDHYRY
;
A
#
# COMPACT_ATOMS: atom_id res chain seq x y z
N MET A 1 11.52 27.25 -26.22
CA MET A 1 10.51 26.26 -25.86
C MET A 1 10.74 25.99 -24.40
N THR A 2 9.82 26.37 -23.53
CA THR A 2 9.88 25.99 -22.12
C THR A 2 9.69 24.47 -22.07
N GLN A 3 10.71 23.73 -21.62
CA GLN A 3 10.59 22.29 -21.38
C GLN A 3 9.45 22.08 -20.39
N THR A 4 8.51 21.18 -20.72
CA THR A 4 7.48 20.76 -19.77
C THR A 4 8.18 20.18 -18.55
N PRO A 5 7.81 20.58 -17.32
CA PRO A 5 8.44 20.02 -16.11
C PRO A 5 8.29 18.50 -16.09
N ASP A 6 9.34 17.78 -15.71
CA ASP A 6 9.32 16.32 -15.57
C ASP A 6 8.76 15.90 -14.20
N PHE A 7 7.62 16.44 -13.83
CA PHE A 7 6.81 16.10 -12.65
C PHE A 7 5.40 16.69 -12.77
N LYS A 8 4.44 16.17 -12.02
CA LYS A 8 3.10 16.77 -11.85
C LYS A 8 2.62 16.54 -10.42
N VAL A 9 2.51 17.62 -9.66
CA VAL A 9 2.00 17.64 -8.28
C VAL A 9 0.95 18.76 -8.16
N ALA A 10 0.15 18.75 -7.10
CA ALA A 10 -0.93 19.70 -6.90
C ALA A 10 -0.45 21.15 -6.81
N ASP A 11 0.53 21.44 -5.93
CA ASP A 11 1.01 22.77 -5.63
C ASP A 11 2.41 22.74 -5.02
N LEU A 12 3.40 23.25 -5.75
CA LEU A 12 4.79 23.34 -5.27
C LEU A 12 4.97 24.28 -4.08
N SER A 13 4.07 25.22 -3.82
CA SER A 13 4.15 26.13 -2.67
C SER A 13 4.04 25.39 -1.33
N LEU A 14 3.51 24.16 -1.33
CA LEU A 14 3.41 23.29 -0.15
C LEU A 14 4.74 22.65 0.26
N ALA A 15 5.79 22.76 -0.56
CA ALA A 15 7.07 22.07 -0.35
C ALA A 15 7.74 22.40 0.98
N GLU A 16 7.68 23.65 1.45
CA GLU A 16 8.28 24.03 2.73
C GLU A 16 7.60 23.32 3.90
N PHE A 17 6.26 23.24 3.90
CA PHE A 17 5.50 22.49 4.88
C PHE A 17 5.84 21.00 4.82
N GLY A 18 5.82 20.41 3.61
CA GLY A 18 6.19 19.01 3.40
C GLY A 18 7.60 18.70 3.90
N ARG A 19 8.56 19.58 3.68
CA ARG A 19 9.93 19.40 4.18
C ARG A 19 10.01 19.35 5.70
N LYS A 20 9.20 20.14 6.40
CA LYS A 20 9.12 20.10 7.87
C LYS A 20 8.54 18.78 8.36
N GLU A 21 7.49 18.28 7.72
CA GLU A 21 6.87 17.00 8.03
C GLU A 21 7.82 15.81 7.73
N ILE A 22 8.56 15.85 6.62
CA ILE A 22 9.57 14.83 6.28
C ILE A 22 10.65 14.75 7.37
N ARG A 23 11.16 15.89 7.87
CA ARG A 23 12.14 15.90 8.97
C ARG A 23 11.57 15.32 10.27
N LEU A 24 10.29 15.56 10.54
CA LEU A 24 9.62 14.96 11.69
C LEU A 24 9.51 13.44 11.52
N ALA A 25 9.15 12.97 10.32
CA ALA A 25 9.08 11.54 10.01
C ALA A 25 10.45 10.85 10.07
N GLU A 26 11.51 11.48 9.57
CA GLU A 26 12.89 10.96 9.66
C GLU A 26 13.29 10.61 11.09
N HIS A 27 12.88 11.45 12.06
CA HIS A 27 13.13 11.20 13.47
C HIS A 27 12.47 9.91 13.99
N GLU A 28 11.33 9.54 13.42
CA GLU A 28 10.54 8.37 13.77
C GLU A 28 10.80 7.16 12.84
N MET A 29 11.79 7.26 11.93
CA MET A 29 12.09 6.21 10.95
C MET A 29 13.54 5.71 11.07
N PRO A 30 13.91 5.12 12.23
CA PRO A 30 15.31 4.78 12.54
C PRO A 30 15.91 3.75 11.58
N GLY A 31 15.12 2.82 11.04
CA GLY A 31 15.59 1.83 10.09
C GLY A 31 16.13 2.46 8.81
N LEU A 32 15.37 3.35 8.18
CA LEU A 32 15.81 4.06 6.97
C LEU A 32 17.01 4.97 7.23
N MET A 33 17.00 5.70 8.35
CA MET A 33 18.12 6.58 8.71
C MET A 33 19.41 5.78 8.98
N SER A 34 19.29 4.60 9.59
CA SER A 34 20.42 3.68 9.76
C SER A 34 20.97 3.16 8.43
N LEU A 35 20.09 2.83 7.46
CA LEU A 35 20.54 2.42 6.13
C LEU A 35 21.25 3.55 5.38
N ARG A 36 20.81 4.81 5.49
CA ARG A 36 21.53 5.95 4.92
C ARG A 36 22.94 6.06 5.52
N THR A 37 23.09 5.82 6.82
CA THR A 37 24.40 5.86 7.49
C THR A 37 25.27 4.67 7.07
N GLU A 38 24.71 3.46 7.01
CA GLU A 38 25.45 2.22 6.69
C GLU A 38 25.91 2.16 5.23
N TYR A 39 25.05 2.58 4.30
CA TYR A 39 25.27 2.39 2.86
C TYR A 39 25.50 3.68 2.06
N GLY A 40 25.39 4.85 2.68
CA GLY A 40 25.51 6.12 1.98
C GLY A 40 26.82 6.30 1.21
N ASP A 41 27.94 5.88 1.79
CA ASP A 41 29.26 5.96 1.14
C ASP A 41 29.45 4.92 0.03
N SER A 42 28.88 3.71 0.21
CA SER A 42 29.04 2.59 -0.74
C SER A 42 28.09 2.67 -1.93
N GLN A 43 26.98 3.38 -1.78
CA GLN A 43 25.93 3.59 -2.79
C GLN A 43 25.54 2.31 -3.57
N PRO A 44 25.02 1.27 -2.90
CA PRO A 44 24.75 -0.04 -3.51
C PRO A 44 23.70 0.02 -4.63
N LEU A 45 22.92 1.10 -4.71
CA LEU A 45 21.93 1.33 -5.76
C LEU A 45 22.44 2.25 -6.88
N ALA A 46 23.76 2.51 -6.95
CA ALA A 46 24.33 3.27 -8.05
C ALA A 46 24.02 2.59 -9.41
N GLY A 47 23.37 3.32 -10.32
CA GLY A 47 22.88 2.79 -11.60
C GLY A 47 21.48 2.18 -11.55
N ALA A 48 20.84 2.05 -10.38
CA ALA A 48 19.43 1.70 -10.29
C ALA A 48 18.57 2.87 -10.79
N ARG A 49 17.57 2.53 -11.62
CA ARG A 49 16.46 3.39 -12.04
C ARG A 49 15.20 2.80 -11.44
N VAL A 50 14.78 3.31 -10.29
CA VAL A 50 13.64 2.79 -9.53
C VAL A 50 12.38 3.57 -9.92
N THR A 51 11.40 2.90 -10.49
CA THR A 51 10.04 3.44 -10.53
C THR A 51 9.28 2.92 -9.32
N GLY A 52 8.77 3.87 -8.51
CA GLY A 52 7.87 3.57 -7.41
C GLY A 52 6.41 3.85 -7.77
N SER A 53 5.53 2.92 -7.38
CA SER A 53 4.08 3.04 -7.44
C SER A 53 3.55 2.66 -6.06
N LEU A 54 3.60 3.62 -5.14
CA LEU A 54 3.22 3.45 -3.75
C LEU A 54 2.72 4.79 -3.19
N HIS A 55 1.81 4.74 -2.22
CA HIS A 55 1.17 5.92 -1.61
C HIS A 55 2.14 7.08 -1.37
N MET A 56 1.93 8.24 -1.99
CA MET A 56 2.84 9.39 -1.88
C MET A 56 2.61 10.15 -0.57
N THR A 57 3.04 9.56 0.53
CA THR A 57 2.94 10.11 1.89
C THR A 57 4.25 10.74 2.35
N VAL A 58 4.24 11.38 3.51
CA VAL A 58 5.44 11.91 4.17
C VAL A 58 6.47 10.79 4.42
N GLN A 59 6.01 9.61 4.85
CA GLN A 59 6.86 8.44 5.09
C GLN A 59 7.50 7.93 3.80
N THR A 60 6.73 7.93 2.71
CA THR A 60 7.22 7.59 1.36
C THR A 60 8.27 8.57 0.87
N ALA A 61 8.15 9.85 1.22
CA ALA A 61 9.20 10.83 0.91
C ALA A 61 10.54 10.45 1.57
N VAL A 62 10.52 9.97 2.82
CA VAL A 62 11.73 9.46 3.49
C VAL A 62 12.30 8.23 2.79
N LEU A 63 11.45 7.31 2.32
CA LEU A 63 11.86 6.15 1.51
C LEU A 63 12.53 6.60 0.21
N ILE A 64 11.89 7.49 -0.57
CA ILE A 64 12.42 8.01 -1.83
C ILE A 64 13.80 8.65 -1.63
N GLU A 65 13.93 9.52 -0.64
CA GLU A 65 15.19 10.20 -0.34
C GLU A 65 16.26 9.23 0.20
N THR A 66 15.85 8.12 0.83
CA THR A 66 16.78 7.05 1.20
C THR A 66 17.29 6.32 -0.04
N LEU A 67 16.44 5.92 -0.96
CA LEU A 67 16.85 5.29 -2.22
C LEU A 67 17.83 6.19 -2.99
N VAL A 68 17.55 7.50 -3.05
CA VAL A 68 18.44 8.49 -3.68
C VAL A 68 19.79 8.60 -2.96
N ALA A 69 19.78 8.64 -1.62
CA ALA A 69 21.01 8.66 -0.82
C ALA A 69 21.89 7.43 -1.03
N LEU A 70 21.28 6.30 -1.38
CA LEU A 70 21.98 5.05 -1.70
C LEU A 70 22.37 4.90 -3.18
N GLY A 71 22.21 5.96 -3.98
CA GLY A 71 22.69 6.06 -5.37
C GLY A 71 21.63 5.80 -6.45
N ALA A 72 20.38 5.52 -6.11
CA ALA A 72 19.33 5.30 -7.09
C ALA A 72 18.88 6.62 -7.76
N LYS A 73 18.52 6.53 -9.03
CA LYS A 73 17.61 7.49 -9.66
C LYS A 73 16.18 6.99 -9.43
N VAL A 74 15.26 7.89 -9.14
CA VAL A 74 13.88 7.53 -8.74
C VAL A 74 12.87 8.34 -9.54
N ARG A 75 11.75 7.71 -9.89
CA ARG A 75 10.51 8.34 -10.39
C ARG A 75 9.34 7.75 -9.63
N TRP A 76 8.32 8.53 -9.35
CA TRP A 76 7.27 8.10 -8.42
C TRP A 76 5.87 8.45 -8.87
N ALA A 77 4.91 7.53 -8.68
CA ALA A 77 3.48 7.76 -8.72
C ALA A 77 2.82 7.18 -7.46
N SER A 78 1.61 7.64 -7.14
CA SER A 78 0.82 7.02 -6.08
C SER A 78 0.08 5.78 -6.59
N CYS A 79 -0.16 4.81 -5.73
CA CYS A 79 -0.98 3.62 -6.02
C CYS A 79 -2.46 3.77 -5.63
N ASN A 80 -2.90 4.99 -5.29
CA ASN A 80 -4.29 5.27 -4.90
C ASN A 80 -4.62 6.75 -5.09
N ILE A 81 -5.80 7.04 -5.65
CA ILE A 81 -6.23 8.41 -5.99
C ILE A 81 -6.47 9.35 -4.80
N PHE A 82 -6.64 8.82 -3.58
CA PHE A 82 -6.92 9.63 -2.38
C PHE A 82 -5.80 9.63 -1.34
N SER A 83 -4.73 8.83 -1.54
CA SER A 83 -3.71 8.64 -0.52
C SER A 83 -2.57 9.64 -0.54
N THR A 84 -2.39 10.39 -1.63
CA THR A 84 -1.32 11.38 -1.74
C THR A 84 -1.47 12.48 -0.70
N GLN A 85 -0.36 12.82 -0.04
CA GLN A 85 -0.21 14.03 0.75
C GLN A 85 0.49 15.07 -0.14
N ASP A 86 -0.26 16.07 -0.61
CA ASP A 86 0.22 17.02 -1.63
C ASP A 86 1.48 17.78 -1.20
N HIS A 87 1.62 18.08 0.09
CA HIS A 87 2.83 18.70 0.63
C HIS A 87 4.04 17.77 0.61
N ALA A 88 3.85 16.45 0.77
CA ALA A 88 4.93 15.48 0.63
C ALA A 88 5.37 15.35 -0.84
N ALA A 89 4.42 15.25 -1.76
CA ALA A 89 4.70 15.23 -3.19
C ALA A 89 5.44 16.49 -3.66
N ALA A 90 5.00 17.66 -3.22
CA ALA A 90 5.66 18.94 -3.50
C ALA A 90 7.09 18.99 -2.95
N ALA A 91 7.31 18.55 -1.71
CA ALA A 91 8.63 18.56 -1.07
C ALA A 91 9.63 17.64 -1.79
N VAL A 92 9.18 16.46 -2.25
CA VAL A 92 10.01 15.51 -2.99
C VAL A 92 10.34 16.07 -4.40
N ALA A 93 9.36 16.64 -5.09
CA ALA A 93 9.56 17.22 -6.41
C ALA A 93 10.49 18.44 -6.35
N VAL A 94 10.36 19.29 -5.33
CA VAL A 94 11.28 20.43 -5.12
C VAL A 94 12.67 19.95 -4.69
N GLY A 95 12.73 18.92 -3.84
CA GLY A 95 13.97 18.36 -3.32
C GLY A 95 14.60 19.17 -2.17
N PRO A 96 15.58 18.60 -1.45
CA PRO A 96 16.22 19.24 -0.31
C PRO A 96 16.99 20.53 -0.64
N SER A 97 17.48 20.66 -1.88
CA SER A 97 18.31 21.78 -2.35
C SER A 97 17.58 22.71 -3.30
N GLY A 98 16.38 22.34 -3.77
CA GLY A 98 15.60 23.11 -4.73
C GLY A 98 14.71 24.17 -4.09
N THR A 99 14.04 24.93 -4.94
CA THR A 99 12.96 25.85 -4.57
C THR A 99 11.76 25.61 -5.46
N PRO A 100 10.55 26.08 -5.11
CA PRO A 100 9.38 25.97 -5.99
C PRO A 100 9.58 26.50 -7.40
N ASP A 101 10.39 27.59 -7.57
CA ASP A 101 10.72 28.19 -8.86
C ASP A 101 11.85 27.46 -9.61
N ALA A 102 12.63 26.64 -8.90
CA ALA A 102 13.74 25.86 -9.43
C ALA A 102 13.83 24.50 -8.76
N PRO A 103 12.86 23.58 -9.03
CA PRO A 103 12.83 22.26 -8.45
C PRO A 103 14.07 21.43 -8.85
N GLN A 104 14.64 20.69 -7.90
CA GLN A 104 15.83 19.84 -8.07
C GLN A 104 15.65 18.45 -7.44
N GLY A 105 14.43 18.07 -7.17
CA GLY A 105 14.12 16.81 -6.52
C GLY A 105 13.87 15.64 -7.47
N VAL A 106 13.10 14.71 -7.01
CA VAL A 106 12.72 13.51 -7.75
C VAL A 106 11.46 13.78 -8.57
N PRO A 107 11.37 13.30 -9.82
CA PRO A 107 10.13 13.33 -10.58
C PRO A 107 9.00 12.59 -9.87
N VAL A 108 7.95 13.33 -9.47
CA VAL A 108 6.75 12.83 -8.82
C VAL A 108 5.53 13.18 -9.67
N PHE A 109 4.68 12.18 -9.89
CA PHE A 109 3.40 12.31 -10.60
C PHE A 109 2.30 11.83 -9.65
N ALA A 110 1.87 12.68 -8.73
CA ALA A 110 0.87 12.33 -7.73
C ALA A 110 0.22 13.58 -7.10
N TRP A 111 -1.10 13.52 -6.92
CA TRP A 111 -1.86 14.50 -6.12
C TRP A 111 -3.12 13.86 -5.55
N LYS A 112 -3.66 14.43 -4.49
CA LYS A 112 -4.87 13.91 -3.88
C LYS A 112 -6.10 14.26 -4.73
N GLY A 113 -6.89 13.25 -5.07
CA GLY A 113 -8.12 13.42 -5.86
C GLY A 113 -7.89 13.30 -7.37
N GLU A 114 -6.90 12.53 -7.79
CA GLU A 114 -6.75 12.12 -9.20
C GLU A 114 -8.03 11.45 -9.71
N THR A 115 -8.35 11.69 -10.98
CA THR A 115 -9.30 10.85 -11.71
C THR A 115 -8.64 9.52 -12.10
N MET A 116 -9.41 8.50 -12.48
CA MET A 116 -8.86 7.24 -12.95
C MET A 116 -7.95 7.41 -14.17
N SER A 117 -8.27 8.34 -15.08
CA SER A 117 -7.43 8.65 -16.23
C SER A 117 -6.11 9.30 -15.83
N GLU A 118 -6.13 10.20 -14.85
CA GLU A 118 -4.93 10.84 -14.31
C GLU A 118 -4.06 9.84 -13.55
N TYR A 119 -4.66 8.94 -12.79
CA TYR A 119 -3.97 7.88 -12.07
C TYR A 119 -3.14 6.97 -13.00
N TRP A 120 -3.76 6.43 -14.05
CA TRP A 120 -3.06 5.58 -15.01
C TRP A 120 -2.04 6.35 -15.86
N TRP A 121 -2.35 7.61 -16.19
CA TRP A 121 -1.36 8.50 -16.80
C TRP A 121 -0.17 8.72 -15.88
N SER A 122 -0.36 8.99 -14.60
CA SER A 122 0.71 9.20 -13.61
C SER A 122 1.59 7.96 -13.46
N THR A 123 0.98 6.78 -13.39
CA THR A 123 1.69 5.50 -13.36
C THR A 123 2.57 5.31 -14.61
N GLU A 124 2.02 5.61 -15.79
CA GLU A 124 2.80 5.56 -17.04
C GLU A 124 3.94 6.58 -17.05
N GLN A 125 3.72 7.81 -16.56
CA GLN A 125 4.77 8.83 -16.48
C GLN A 125 5.91 8.40 -15.55
N ALA A 126 5.62 7.78 -14.43
CA ALA A 126 6.64 7.23 -13.53
C ALA A 126 7.45 6.11 -14.19
N LEU A 127 6.83 5.30 -15.06
CA LEU A 127 7.48 4.26 -15.85
C LEU A 127 8.25 4.81 -17.06
N THR A 128 7.99 6.03 -17.49
CA THR A 128 8.63 6.65 -18.67
C THR A 128 9.91 7.38 -18.25
N TRP A 129 11.05 6.90 -18.72
CA TRP A 129 12.38 7.44 -18.39
C TRP A 129 12.98 8.15 -19.60
N PRO A 130 13.18 9.47 -19.56
CA PRO A 130 13.74 10.22 -20.69
C PRO A 130 15.12 9.70 -21.11
N GLY A 131 15.23 9.25 -22.37
CA GLY A 131 16.48 8.72 -22.93
C GLY A 131 16.81 7.27 -22.58
N GLU A 132 15.91 6.57 -21.91
CA GLU A 132 16.02 5.15 -21.53
C GLU A 132 14.76 4.40 -21.93
N ASP A 133 14.82 3.08 -22.04
CA ASP A 133 13.64 2.25 -22.34
C ASP A 133 12.69 2.11 -21.16
N GLY A 134 13.09 2.48 -19.94
CA GLY A 134 12.27 2.42 -18.73
C GLY A 134 13.11 2.26 -17.46
N PRO A 135 12.47 1.91 -16.33
CA PRO A 135 13.16 1.55 -15.10
C PRO A 135 13.93 0.24 -15.27
N ASN A 136 14.89 -0.01 -14.36
CA ASN A 136 15.48 -1.34 -14.20
C ASN A 136 15.10 -1.98 -12.86
N MET A 137 14.40 -1.25 -12.00
CA MET A 137 13.83 -1.73 -10.74
C MET A 137 12.45 -1.14 -10.55
N ILE A 138 11.53 -1.92 -9.96
CA ILE A 138 10.19 -1.47 -9.60
C ILE A 138 10.01 -1.67 -8.09
N LEU A 139 9.35 -0.69 -7.45
CA LEU A 139 8.84 -0.78 -6.10
C LEU A 139 7.34 -0.53 -6.19
N ASP A 140 6.54 -1.56 -5.99
CA ASP A 140 5.09 -1.54 -6.24
C ASP A 140 4.28 -1.80 -4.95
N ASP A 141 3.06 -1.30 -4.94
CA ASP A 141 2.10 -1.50 -3.87
C ASP A 141 0.71 -1.75 -4.47
N GLY A 142 0.35 -3.02 -4.55
CA GLY A 142 -0.84 -3.52 -5.23
C GLY A 142 -0.59 -4.06 -6.64
N GLY A 143 0.61 -3.86 -7.17
CA GLY A 143 1.05 -4.44 -8.43
C GLY A 143 0.51 -3.75 -9.68
N ASP A 144 0.07 -2.48 -9.61
CA ASP A 144 -0.52 -1.81 -10.77
C ASP A 144 0.52 -1.40 -11.81
N ALA A 145 1.69 -0.88 -11.41
CA ALA A 145 2.79 -0.61 -12.33
C ALA A 145 3.31 -1.91 -12.97
N THR A 146 3.44 -2.96 -12.19
CA THR A 146 3.82 -4.30 -12.65
C THR A 146 2.80 -4.87 -13.64
N MET A 147 1.50 -4.75 -13.34
CA MET A 147 0.42 -5.20 -14.21
C MET A 147 0.40 -4.43 -15.54
N LEU A 148 0.62 -3.12 -15.51
CA LEU A 148 0.64 -2.29 -16.72
C LEU A 148 1.70 -2.79 -17.70
N ILE A 149 2.90 -3.13 -17.23
CA ILE A 149 3.97 -3.69 -18.06
C ILE A 149 3.61 -5.08 -18.58
N HIS A 150 3.14 -5.99 -17.71
CA HIS A 150 2.80 -7.36 -18.09
C HIS A 150 1.68 -7.41 -19.12
N ARG A 151 0.61 -6.62 -18.93
CA ARG A 151 -0.49 -6.53 -19.90
C ARG A 151 -0.05 -5.83 -21.18
N GLY A 152 0.81 -4.81 -21.06
CA GLY A 152 1.40 -4.17 -22.23
C GLY A 152 2.15 -5.16 -23.12
N VAL A 153 3.04 -5.98 -22.53
CA VAL A 153 3.77 -7.03 -23.25
C VAL A 153 2.83 -8.10 -23.82
N GLU A 154 1.81 -8.50 -23.05
CA GLU A 154 0.82 -9.48 -23.52
C GLU A 154 0.09 -8.99 -24.78
N TYR A 155 -0.36 -7.73 -24.77
CA TYR A 155 -1.11 -7.14 -25.87
C TYR A 155 -0.22 -6.76 -27.07
N GLU A 156 1.03 -6.36 -26.84
CA GLU A 156 2.01 -6.21 -27.92
C GLU A 156 2.25 -7.53 -28.66
N LYS A 157 2.42 -8.63 -27.93
CA LYS A 157 2.57 -9.98 -28.52
C LYS A 157 1.31 -10.45 -29.26
N ALA A 158 0.13 -10.10 -28.74
CA ALA A 158 -1.14 -10.42 -29.37
C ALA A 158 -1.45 -9.52 -30.59
N GLY A 159 -0.80 -8.36 -30.69
CA GLY A 159 -1.06 -7.35 -31.73
C GLY A 159 -2.39 -6.61 -31.56
N ALA A 160 -3.08 -6.80 -30.44
CA ALA A 160 -4.37 -6.17 -30.15
C ALA A 160 -4.63 -6.07 -28.63
N VAL A 161 -5.32 -5.02 -28.21
CA VAL A 161 -5.88 -4.86 -26.86
C VAL A 161 -7.33 -5.35 -26.90
N PRO A 162 -7.81 -6.11 -25.90
CA PRO A 162 -9.22 -6.51 -25.82
C PRO A 162 -10.17 -5.31 -25.78
N GLU A 163 -11.33 -5.44 -26.42
CA GLU A 163 -12.38 -4.45 -26.30
C GLU A 163 -13.00 -4.46 -24.89
N SER A 164 -13.26 -3.27 -24.34
CA SER A 164 -13.94 -3.16 -23.06
C SER A 164 -15.38 -3.66 -23.16
N GLN A 165 -15.85 -4.32 -22.09
CA GLN A 165 -17.22 -4.84 -22.00
C GLN A 165 -18.12 -3.83 -21.26
N VAL A 166 -19.45 -3.94 -21.48
CA VAL A 166 -20.44 -3.04 -20.86
C VAL A 166 -20.37 -3.07 -19.31
N ASN A 167 -20.03 -4.21 -18.74
CA ASN A 167 -19.96 -4.43 -17.29
C ASN A 167 -18.56 -4.20 -16.68
N ASP A 168 -17.57 -3.77 -17.48
CA ASP A 168 -16.25 -3.45 -16.96
C ASP A 168 -16.29 -2.22 -16.06
N SER A 169 -15.45 -2.20 -15.04
CA SER A 169 -15.25 -1.03 -14.19
C SER A 169 -14.73 0.18 -15.01
N GLU A 170 -14.95 1.39 -14.52
CA GLU A 170 -14.37 2.59 -15.11
C GLU A 170 -12.85 2.49 -15.19
N GLU A 171 -12.23 2.04 -14.12
CA GLU A 171 -10.79 1.83 -14.04
C GLU A 171 -10.29 0.90 -15.15
N TRP A 172 -10.92 -0.27 -15.34
CA TRP A 172 -10.51 -1.22 -16.37
C TRP A 172 -10.67 -0.65 -17.78
N ARG A 173 -11.73 0.11 -18.02
CA ARG A 173 -11.93 0.80 -19.33
C ARG A 173 -10.83 1.82 -19.62
N VAL A 174 -10.45 2.62 -18.62
CA VAL A 174 -9.37 3.60 -18.75
C VAL A 174 -8.03 2.91 -18.99
N PHE A 175 -7.75 1.84 -18.24
CA PHE A 175 -6.56 1.02 -18.40
C PHE A 175 -6.41 0.44 -19.82
N LEU A 176 -7.49 -0.17 -20.37
CA LEU A 176 -7.49 -0.69 -21.74
C LEU A 176 -7.33 0.42 -22.78
N ALA A 177 -7.95 1.59 -22.56
CA ALA A 177 -7.81 2.74 -23.46
C ALA A 177 -6.36 3.23 -23.53
N LEU A 178 -5.67 3.34 -22.39
CA LEU A 178 -4.24 3.68 -22.33
C LEU A 178 -3.39 2.70 -23.14
N LEU A 179 -3.58 1.40 -22.91
CA LEU A 179 -2.81 0.37 -23.65
C LEU A 179 -3.11 0.35 -25.13
N THR A 180 -4.36 0.63 -25.53
CA THR A 180 -4.75 0.74 -26.94
C THR A 180 -4.03 1.91 -27.61
N GLU A 181 -3.98 3.07 -26.94
CA GLU A 181 -3.27 4.25 -27.44
C GLU A 181 -1.77 3.97 -27.59
N ARG A 182 -1.15 3.33 -26.58
CA ARG A 182 0.30 3.04 -26.62
C ARG A 182 0.66 1.98 -27.64
N LEU A 183 -0.14 0.96 -27.81
CA LEU A 183 0.08 -0.04 -28.87
C LEU A 183 0.10 0.61 -30.26
N ALA A 184 -0.72 1.62 -30.48
CA ALA A 184 -0.78 2.34 -31.75
C ALA A 184 0.36 3.37 -31.94
N THR A 185 0.77 4.06 -30.87
CA THR A 185 1.72 5.18 -30.95
C THR A 185 3.16 4.80 -30.65
N GLU A 186 3.38 3.80 -29.79
CA GLU A 186 4.70 3.38 -29.31
C GLU A 186 4.85 1.84 -29.31
N PRO A 187 4.69 1.16 -30.45
CA PRO A 187 4.73 -0.30 -30.50
C PRO A 187 6.08 -0.85 -29.98
N GLY A 188 6.00 -1.90 -29.17
CA GLY A 188 7.18 -2.53 -28.54
C GLY A 188 7.71 -1.79 -27.28
N LYS A 189 7.06 -0.72 -26.85
CA LYS A 189 7.44 0.03 -25.61
C LYS A 189 7.53 -0.89 -24.39
N TRP A 190 6.48 -1.65 -24.15
CA TRP A 190 6.37 -2.49 -22.96
C TRP A 190 7.33 -3.68 -22.99
N THR A 191 7.55 -4.26 -24.17
CA THR A 191 8.51 -5.35 -24.35
C THR A 191 9.93 -4.89 -24.05
N ARG A 192 10.37 -3.76 -24.64
CA ARG A 192 11.71 -3.20 -24.37
C ARG A 192 11.87 -2.82 -22.89
N MET A 193 10.84 -2.24 -22.29
CA MET A 193 10.85 -1.90 -20.86
C MET A 193 11.03 -3.15 -20.00
N ALA A 194 10.25 -4.20 -20.24
CA ALA A 194 10.30 -5.44 -19.47
C ALA A 194 11.67 -6.13 -19.55
N GLU A 195 12.33 -6.09 -20.72
CA GLU A 195 13.68 -6.66 -20.91
C GLU A 195 14.75 -5.97 -20.05
N GLY A 196 14.55 -4.70 -19.67
CA GLY A 196 15.47 -3.93 -18.85
C GLY A 196 15.29 -4.12 -17.35
N ILE A 197 14.18 -4.71 -16.91
CA ILE A 197 13.83 -4.80 -15.48
C ILE A 197 14.53 -5.99 -14.82
N LYS A 198 15.29 -5.71 -13.77
CA LYS A 198 15.98 -6.71 -12.94
C LYS A 198 15.05 -7.35 -11.92
N GLY A 199 14.01 -6.63 -11.47
CA GLY A 199 13.02 -7.16 -10.55
C GLY A 199 12.08 -6.12 -9.96
N VAL A 200 11.10 -6.62 -9.22
CA VAL A 200 10.09 -5.83 -8.48
C VAL A 200 10.10 -6.23 -7.01
N THR A 201 9.89 -5.25 -6.14
CA THR A 201 9.55 -5.49 -4.73
C THR A 201 8.11 -5.05 -4.48
N GLU A 202 7.31 -5.91 -3.85
CA GLU A 202 5.88 -5.70 -3.66
C GLU A 202 5.54 -5.53 -2.18
N GLU A 203 4.82 -4.46 -1.87
CA GLU A 203 4.49 -4.03 -0.51
C GLU A 203 3.28 -4.75 0.08
N THR A 204 2.27 -5.11 -0.72
CA THR A 204 0.97 -5.49 -0.16
C THR A 204 0.47 -6.86 -0.62
N THR A 205 -0.37 -7.48 0.22
CA THR A 205 -0.95 -8.81 0.00
C THR A 205 -1.59 -8.96 -1.38
N THR A 206 -2.30 -7.95 -1.86
CA THR A 206 -3.02 -8.02 -3.15
C THR A 206 -2.05 -8.07 -4.33
N GLY A 207 -1.00 -7.25 -4.33
CA GLY A 207 0.03 -7.28 -5.36
C GLY A 207 0.81 -8.59 -5.32
N VAL A 208 1.15 -9.09 -4.14
CA VAL A 208 1.78 -10.40 -3.95
C VAL A 208 0.93 -11.53 -4.54
N HIS A 209 -0.39 -11.50 -4.34
CA HIS A 209 -1.30 -12.49 -4.92
C HIS A 209 -1.22 -12.49 -6.46
N ARG A 210 -1.25 -11.31 -7.07
CA ARG A 210 -1.07 -11.14 -8.53
C ARG A 210 0.27 -11.70 -9.02
N LEU A 211 1.37 -11.46 -8.29
CA LEU A 211 2.69 -12.00 -8.62
C LEU A 211 2.72 -13.53 -8.60
N TYR A 212 2.15 -14.15 -7.56
CA TYR A 212 2.05 -15.60 -7.48
C TYR A 212 1.16 -16.20 -8.58
N GLU A 213 0.06 -15.54 -8.96
CA GLU A 213 -0.76 -15.95 -10.08
C GLU A 213 0.02 -15.91 -11.41
N MET A 214 0.71 -14.80 -11.68
CA MET A 214 1.54 -14.67 -12.88
C MET A 214 2.68 -15.71 -12.91
N ALA A 215 3.31 -15.97 -11.76
CA ALA A 215 4.36 -17.00 -11.67
C ALA A 215 3.82 -18.40 -11.91
N ARG A 216 2.69 -18.77 -11.30
CA ARG A 216 2.01 -20.05 -11.51
C ARG A 216 1.62 -20.27 -12.96
N ASP A 217 1.15 -19.22 -13.62
CA ASP A 217 0.69 -19.27 -15.02
C ASP A 217 1.83 -19.11 -16.04
N GLY A 218 3.10 -19.01 -15.57
CA GLY A 218 4.28 -18.84 -16.43
C GLY A 218 4.33 -17.51 -17.17
N LYS A 219 3.65 -16.49 -16.64
CA LYS A 219 3.51 -15.16 -17.24
C LYS A 219 4.38 -14.09 -16.57
N LEU A 220 4.98 -14.39 -15.41
CA LEU A 220 5.86 -13.44 -14.72
C LEU A 220 7.10 -13.16 -15.59
N LEU A 221 7.42 -11.88 -15.83
CA LEU A 221 8.46 -11.46 -16.77
C LEU A 221 9.83 -11.24 -16.11
N PHE A 222 9.86 -10.98 -14.82
CA PHE A 222 11.06 -10.69 -14.04
C PHE A 222 10.90 -11.17 -12.60
N PRO A 223 11.98 -11.37 -11.82
CA PRO A 223 11.88 -11.82 -10.43
C PRO A 223 11.19 -10.80 -9.54
N ALA A 224 10.57 -11.29 -8.46
CA ALA A 224 9.87 -10.47 -7.48
C ALA A 224 10.29 -10.84 -6.07
N ILE A 225 10.50 -9.85 -5.19
CA ILE A 225 10.53 -10.06 -3.73
C ILE A 225 9.21 -9.60 -3.14
N ASN A 226 8.55 -10.55 -2.48
CA ASN A 226 7.38 -10.33 -1.66
C ASN A 226 7.81 -9.75 -0.31
N VAL A 227 7.78 -8.44 -0.19
CA VAL A 227 8.10 -7.73 1.05
C VAL A 227 6.96 -7.86 2.06
N ASN A 228 5.70 -7.95 1.59
CA ASN A 228 4.55 -8.09 2.48
C ASN A 228 4.70 -9.24 3.47
N ASP A 229 5.30 -10.37 3.06
CA ASP A 229 5.42 -11.56 3.90
C ASP A 229 6.74 -11.59 4.71
N ALA A 230 7.61 -10.58 4.62
CA ALA A 230 8.62 -10.34 5.63
C ALA A 230 7.91 -10.17 7.00
N VAL A 231 8.45 -10.78 8.06
CA VAL A 231 7.77 -10.75 9.37
C VAL A 231 7.76 -9.34 9.95
N THR A 232 8.83 -8.59 9.75
CA THR A 232 8.94 -7.17 10.16
C THR A 232 8.02 -6.25 9.36
N LYS A 233 7.45 -6.71 8.25
CA LYS A 233 6.36 -6.03 7.54
C LYS A 233 4.99 -6.55 7.98
N SER A 234 4.66 -7.82 7.73
CA SER A 234 3.30 -8.35 7.91
C SER A 234 2.79 -8.29 9.35
N LYS A 235 3.67 -8.55 10.32
CA LYS A 235 3.29 -8.56 11.76
C LYS A 235 3.39 -7.19 12.42
N PHE A 236 3.90 -6.18 11.72
CA PHE A 236 4.04 -4.80 12.20
C PHE A 236 3.13 -3.85 11.42
N ASP A 237 3.35 -3.65 10.14
CA ASP A 237 2.56 -2.77 9.29
C ASP A 237 1.09 -3.19 9.25
N ASN A 238 0.81 -4.41 8.79
CA ASN A 238 -0.56 -4.89 8.61
C ASN A 238 -1.35 -4.89 9.95
N LYS A 239 -0.68 -5.19 11.06
CA LYS A 239 -1.32 -5.24 12.38
C LYS A 239 -1.30 -3.89 13.09
N TYR A 240 -0.11 -3.39 13.42
CA TYR A 240 0.03 -2.17 14.25
C TYR A 240 -0.26 -0.90 13.47
N GLY A 241 0.05 -0.88 12.17
CA GLY A 241 -0.30 0.23 11.29
C GLY A 241 -1.81 0.41 11.19
N CYS A 242 -2.54 -0.66 10.89
CA CYS A 242 -4.00 -0.61 10.83
C CYS A 242 -4.64 -0.36 12.20
N ARG A 243 -4.05 -0.90 13.28
CA ARG A 243 -4.50 -0.61 14.65
C ARG A 243 -4.49 0.88 14.98
N HIS A 244 -3.48 1.61 14.53
CA HIS A 244 -3.38 3.05 14.71
C HIS A 244 -4.28 3.80 13.72
N SER A 245 -4.13 3.53 12.43
CA SER A 245 -4.68 4.36 11.35
C SER A 245 -6.18 4.19 11.13
N LEU A 246 -6.78 3.04 11.50
CA LEU A 246 -8.24 2.86 11.47
C LEU A 246 -8.94 3.90 12.35
N ILE A 247 -8.50 4.02 13.60
CA ILE A 247 -9.09 4.95 14.56
C ILE A 247 -8.90 6.40 14.11
N ASP A 248 -7.72 6.73 13.58
CA ASP A 248 -7.43 8.06 13.02
C ASP A 248 -8.39 8.39 11.86
N GLY A 249 -8.59 7.45 10.91
CA GLY A 249 -9.52 7.62 9.79
C GLY A 249 -10.97 7.80 10.22
N ILE A 250 -11.46 6.98 11.15
CA ILE A 250 -12.83 7.10 11.66
C ILE A 250 -13.01 8.45 12.39
N ASN A 251 -12.08 8.83 13.26
CA ASN A 251 -12.18 10.06 14.04
C ASN A 251 -12.14 11.30 13.14
N ARG A 252 -11.21 11.40 12.22
CA ARG A 252 -11.11 12.53 11.28
C ARG A 252 -12.29 12.57 10.30
N GLY A 253 -12.75 11.39 9.85
CA GLY A 253 -13.88 11.28 8.94
C GLY A 253 -15.20 11.68 9.58
N THR A 254 -15.48 11.24 10.81
CA THR A 254 -16.82 11.30 11.40
C THR A 254 -16.90 12.04 12.73
N ASP A 255 -15.80 12.19 13.44
CA ASP A 255 -15.75 12.77 14.79
C ASP A 255 -16.73 12.09 15.79
N VAL A 256 -17.03 10.81 15.57
CA VAL A 256 -17.95 10.06 16.45
C VAL A 256 -17.22 9.48 17.66
N LEU A 257 -17.92 9.39 18.79
CA LEU A 257 -17.45 8.61 19.91
C LEU A 257 -17.58 7.11 19.59
N ILE A 258 -16.44 6.42 19.50
CA ILE A 258 -16.39 4.97 19.22
C ILE A 258 -16.84 4.16 20.43
N GLY A 259 -16.51 4.64 21.64
CA GLY A 259 -16.89 4.00 22.91
C GLY A 259 -18.39 3.78 23.04
N GLY A 260 -18.77 2.56 23.44
CA GLY A 260 -20.17 2.16 23.59
C GLY A 260 -20.88 1.73 22.30
N LYS A 261 -20.26 1.93 21.10
CA LYS A 261 -20.80 1.46 19.83
C LYS A 261 -20.54 -0.02 19.62
N THR A 262 -21.31 -0.63 18.72
CA THR A 262 -21.04 -1.97 18.19
C THR A 262 -20.32 -1.83 16.87
N ALA A 263 -19.14 -2.44 16.74
CA ALA A 263 -18.34 -2.44 15.53
C ALA A 263 -18.21 -3.85 14.97
N LEU A 264 -18.37 -4.02 13.67
CA LEU A 264 -18.12 -5.24 12.94
C LEU A 264 -16.83 -5.11 12.14
N VAL A 265 -15.92 -6.06 12.30
CA VAL A 265 -14.72 -6.18 11.48
C VAL A 265 -14.87 -7.45 10.63
N CYS A 266 -14.88 -7.28 9.32
CA CYS A 266 -14.92 -8.36 8.36
C CYS A 266 -13.50 -8.81 8.02
N GLY A 267 -13.11 -10.01 8.47
CA GLY A 267 -11.77 -10.56 8.38
C GLY A 267 -10.98 -10.47 9.69
N TYR A 268 -10.22 -11.53 10.03
CA TYR A 268 -9.37 -11.60 11.23
C TYR A 268 -7.94 -12.08 10.90
N GLY A 269 -7.43 -11.66 9.72
CA GLY A 269 -6.01 -11.67 9.38
C GLY A 269 -5.24 -10.61 10.18
N ASP A 270 -4.01 -10.30 9.82
CA ASP A 270 -3.19 -9.33 10.57
C ASP A 270 -3.85 -7.94 10.62
N VAL A 271 -4.42 -7.47 9.51
CA VAL A 271 -5.18 -6.21 9.44
C VAL A 271 -6.39 -6.24 10.36
N GLY A 272 -7.24 -7.27 10.24
CA GLY A 272 -8.46 -7.40 11.06
C GLY A 272 -8.17 -7.50 12.55
N LYS A 273 -7.09 -8.18 12.96
CA LYS A 273 -6.62 -8.26 14.34
C LYS A 273 -6.28 -6.87 14.89
N GLY A 274 -5.50 -6.09 14.14
CA GLY A 274 -5.16 -4.72 14.53
C GLY A 274 -6.40 -3.84 14.67
N CYS A 275 -7.31 -3.90 13.71
CA CYS A 275 -8.58 -3.16 13.73
C CYS A 275 -9.45 -3.53 14.93
N ALA A 276 -9.63 -4.82 15.18
CA ALA A 276 -10.44 -5.30 16.30
C ALA A 276 -9.86 -4.88 17.66
N GLU A 277 -8.54 -5.01 17.84
CA GLU A 277 -7.84 -4.57 19.05
C GLU A 277 -8.04 -3.08 19.31
N SER A 278 -7.89 -2.23 18.29
CA SER A 278 -8.01 -0.78 18.46
C SER A 278 -9.45 -0.33 18.75
N LEU A 279 -10.43 -0.88 18.04
CA LEU A 279 -11.85 -0.59 18.31
C LEU A 279 -12.25 -1.02 19.73
N ARG A 280 -11.82 -2.18 20.18
CA ARG A 280 -12.01 -2.64 21.56
C ARG A 280 -11.29 -1.72 22.55
N GLY A 281 -10.07 -1.29 22.22
CA GLY A 281 -9.30 -0.35 23.03
C GLY A 281 -9.98 1.03 23.19
N GLN A 282 -10.79 1.44 22.21
CA GLN A 282 -11.63 2.64 22.28
C GLN A 282 -12.98 2.40 23.00
N GLY A 283 -13.25 1.19 23.48
CA GLY A 283 -14.46 0.86 24.20
C GLY A 283 -15.64 0.43 23.33
N ALA A 284 -15.42 0.05 22.09
CA ALA A 284 -16.43 -0.58 21.24
C ALA A 284 -16.70 -2.04 21.64
N ARG A 285 -17.91 -2.51 21.40
CA ARG A 285 -18.23 -3.94 21.34
C ARG A 285 -17.92 -4.45 19.95
N VAL A 286 -16.88 -5.28 19.86
CA VAL A 286 -16.37 -5.74 18.55
C VAL A 286 -16.90 -7.13 18.23
N ILE A 287 -17.40 -7.29 17.00
CA ILE A 287 -17.87 -8.53 16.41
C ILE A 287 -17.00 -8.79 15.18
N ILE A 288 -16.70 -10.06 14.90
CA ILE A 288 -15.86 -10.49 13.77
C ILE A 288 -16.69 -11.37 12.83
N THR A 289 -16.48 -11.17 11.52
CA THR A 289 -16.84 -12.19 10.52
C THR A 289 -15.57 -12.78 9.93
N GLU A 290 -15.53 -14.09 9.71
CA GLU A 290 -14.35 -14.77 9.20
C GLU A 290 -14.71 -16.06 8.47
N ILE A 291 -13.98 -16.38 7.40
CA ILE A 291 -14.16 -17.62 6.62
C ILE A 291 -13.12 -18.69 6.98
N ASP A 292 -11.93 -18.26 7.44
CA ASP A 292 -10.86 -19.17 7.87
C ASP A 292 -11.18 -19.70 9.29
N PRO A 293 -11.38 -21.02 9.48
CA PRO A 293 -11.69 -21.56 10.78
C PRO A 293 -10.58 -21.36 11.82
N ILE A 294 -9.32 -21.23 11.41
CA ILE A 294 -8.19 -20.95 12.32
C ILE A 294 -8.26 -19.51 12.80
N CYS A 295 -8.45 -18.55 11.90
CA CYS A 295 -8.60 -17.13 12.26
C CYS A 295 -9.88 -16.91 13.09
N ALA A 296 -10.99 -17.57 12.75
CA ALA A 296 -12.24 -17.53 13.54
C ALA A 296 -12.04 -18.05 14.95
N LEU A 297 -11.31 -19.17 15.11
CA LEU A 297 -10.99 -19.73 16.42
C LEU A 297 -10.09 -18.76 17.22
N GLN A 298 -9.08 -18.15 16.58
CA GLN A 298 -8.25 -17.14 17.24
C GLN A 298 -9.09 -15.93 17.72
N ALA A 299 -9.99 -15.42 16.88
CA ALA A 299 -10.88 -14.32 17.27
C ALA A 299 -11.75 -14.69 18.50
N ALA A 300 -12.29 -15.88 18.52
CA ALA A 300 -13.09 -16.39 19.65
C ALA A 300 -12.23 -16.52 20.93
N MET A 301 -10.98 -17.02 20.82
CA MET A 301 -10.05 -17.12 21.95
C MET A 301 -9.60 -15.75 22.45
N ASP A 302 -9.51 -14.75 21.57
CA ASP A 302 -9.22 -13.35 21.93
C ASP A 302 -10.44 -12.63 22.55
N GLY A 303 -11.57 -13.34 22.70
CA GLY A 303 -12.78 -12.89 23.39
C GLY A 303 -13.73 -12.07 22.52
N PHE A 304 -13.64 -12.18 21.20
CA PHE A 304 -14.59 -11.56 20.28
C PHE A 304 -15.76 -12.52 19.97
N GLN A 305 -16.94 -11.93 19.75
CA GLN A 305 -18.03 -12.66 19.12
C GLN A 305 -17.70 -12.90 17.66
N VAL A 306 -17.83 -14.12 17.17
CA VAL A 306 -17.65 -14.46 15.75
C VAL A 306 -18.99 -14.96 15.21
N THR A 307 -19.47 -14.31 14.14
CA THR A 307 -20.78 -14.66 13.52
C THR A 307 -20.82 -14.17 12.07
N THR A 308 -21.95 -14.24 11.39
CA THR A 308 -22.14 -13.69 10.04
C THR A 308 -22.68 -12.26 10.08
N ILE A 309 -22.51 -11.51 9.00
CA ILE A 309 -23.00 -10.12 8.91
C ILE A 309 -24.53 -10.06 9.04
N GLU A 310 -25.24 -11.03 8.44
CA GLU A 310 -26.70 -11.07 8.40
C GLU A 310 -27.31 -11.18 9.79
N GLU A 311 -26.64 -11.88 10.72
CA GLU A 311 -27.16 -12.06 12.09
C GLU A 311 -27.06 -10.78 12.94
N VAL A 312 -26.19 -9.84 12.57
CA VAL A 312 -25.90 -8.67 13.41
C VAL A 312 -26.10 -7.31 12.70
N ILE A 313 -26.41 -7.32 11.43
CA ILE A 313 -26.43 -6.13 10.57
C ILE A 313 -27.25 -4.97 11.13
N GLY A 314 -28.42 -5.24 11.69
CA GLY A 314 -29.31 -4.24 12.33
C GLY A 314 -28.85 -3.75 13.70
N GLN A 315 -27.74 -4.28 14.25
CA GLN A 315 -27.22 -3.91 15.58
C GLN A 315 -25.92 -3.12 15.53
N VAL A 316 -25.23 -3.17 14.40
CA VAL A 316 -23.88 -2.61 14.22
C VAL A 316 -23.94 -1.13 13.86
N ASP A 317 -23.05 -0.34 14.46
CA ASP A 317 -22.90 1.11 14.21
C ASP A 317 -21.75 1.42 13.25
N ILE A 318 -20.68 0.60 13.27
CA ILE A 318 -19.47 0.80 12.49
C ILE A 318 -19.10 -0.52 11.80
N PHE A 319 -19.00 -0.50 10.49
CA PHE A 319 -18.60 -1.64 9.66
C PHE A 319 -17.24 -1.37 9.04
N VAL A 320 -16.30 -2.31 9.20
CA VAL A 320 -14.94 -2.22 8.67
C VAL A 320 -14.63 -3.49 7.89
N THR A 321 -14.28 -3.38 6.60
CA THR A 321 -13.82 -4.50 5.79
C THR A 321 -12.30 -4.58 5.76
N ALA A 322 -11.75 -5.80 5.87
CA ALA A 322 -10.31 -6.07 5.97
C ALA A 322 -9.95 -7.46 5.39
N THR A 323 -10.64 -7.88 4.31
CA THR A 323 -10.56 -9.25 3.78
C THR A 323 -9.66 -9.39 2.56
N GLY A 324 -9.42 -8.29 1.82
CA GLY A 324 -8.77 -8.34 0.51
C GLY A 324 -9.61 -9.04 -0.59
N ASN A 325 -10.90 -9.25 -0.35
CA ASN A 325 -11.83 -9.92 -1.26
C ASN A 325 -12.80 -8.89 -1.89
N ARG A 326 -13.90 -9.31 -2.47
CA ARG A 326 -14.89 -8.44 -3.12
C ARG A 326 -16.28 -8.64 -2.56
N ASN A 327 -17.12 -7.58 -2.63
CA ASN A 327 -18.55 -7.62 -2.26
C ASN A 327 -18.79 -8.21 -0.85
N ILE A 328 -17.94 -7.86 0.09
CA ILE A 328 -18.11 -8.26 1.51
C ILE A 328 -19.31 -7.52 2.12
N ILE A 329 -19.44 -6.24 1.80
CA ILE A 329 -20.62 -5.43 2.12
C ILE A 329 -21.30 -5.05 0.81
N THR A 330 -22.48 -5.61 0.58
CA THR A 330 -23.29 -5.37 -0.62
C THR A 330 -24.24 -4.18 -0.43
N ALA A 331 -24.81 -3.68 -1.53
CA ALA A 331 -25.89 -2.69 -1.46
C ALA A 331 -27.11 -3.20 -0.66
N GLU A 332 -27.41 -4.51 -0.74
CA GLU A 332 -28.47 -5.13 0.05
C GLU A 332 -28.13 -5.09 1.56
N HIS A 333 -26.89 -5.39 1.94
CA HIS A 333 -26.45 -5.24 3.33
C HIS A 333 -26.63 -3.80 3.81
N MET A 334 -26.18 -2.82 3.04
CA MET A 334 -26.29 -1.40 3.41
C MET A 334 -27.73 -0.95 3.59
N SER A 335 -28.67 -1.52 2.84
CA SER A 335 -30.11 -1.22 2.98
C SER A 335 -30.74 -1.72 4.30
N GLN A 336 -30.08 -2.65 5.01
CA GLN A 336 -30.54 -3.25 6.27
C GLN A 336 -29.79 -2.73 7.50
N MET A 337 -28.78 -1.87 7.32
CA MET A 337 -28.00 -1.29 8.41
C MET A 337 -28.80 -0.30 9.23
N LYS A 338 -28.31 0.03 10.42
CA LYS A 338 -28.85 1.15 11.20
C LYS A 338 -28.77 2.46 10.43
N HIS A 339 -29.68 3.34 10.71
CA HIS A 339 -29.60 4.72 10.24
C HIS A 339 -28.30 5.38 10.71
N ASN A 340 -27.55 5.97 9.78
CA ASN A 340 -26.24 6.56 9.97
C ASN A 340 -25.14 5.56 10.42
N ALA A 341 -25.29 4.28 10.10
CA ALA A 341 -24.18 3.34 10.23
C ALA A 341 -22.99 3.81 9.38
N ILE A 342 -21.79 3.70 9.94
CA ILE A 342 -20.54 4.08 9.28
C ILE A 342 -19.99 2.84 8.59
N VAL A 343 -19.68 2.97 7.30
CA VAL A 343 -19.14 1.90 6.47
C VAL A 343 -17.80 2.35 5.90
N GLY A 344 -16.76 1.57 6.16
CA GLY A 344 -15.42 1.88 5.68
C GLY A 344 -14.60 0.62 5.39
N ASN A 345 -13.65 0.78 4.47
CA ASN A 345 -12.72 -0.27 4.07
C ASN A 345 -11.30 0.09 4.50
N ILE A 346 -10.55 -0.89 4.95
CA ILE A 346 -9.12 -0.77 5.22
C ILE A 346 -8.30 -1.81 4.44
N GLY A 347 -8.95 -2.60 3.58
CA GLY A 347 -8.31 -3.43 2.56
C GLY A 347 -7.80 -2.58 1.39
N HIS A 348 -6.82 -3.10 0.64
CA HIS A 348 -6.10 -2.32 -0.36
C HIS A 348 -6.99 -1.73 -1.47
N PHE A 349 -7.92 -2.51 -2.01
CA PHE A 349 -8.82 -2.08 -3.08
C PHE A 349 -10.23 -1.73 -2.59
N ASP A 350 -10.97 -0.97 -3.41
CA ASP A 350 -12.32 -0.48 -3.14
C ASP A 350 -13.46 -1.49 -3.41
N ASN A 351 -13.13 -2.69 -3.85
CA ASN A 351 -14.11 -3.69 -4.26
C ASN A 351 -14.71 -4.52 -3.11
N GLU A 352 -14.27 -4.32 -1.87
CA GLU A 352 -14.86 -4.97 -0.70
C GLU A 352 -16.25 -4.42 -0.36
N ILE A 353 -16.52 -3.16 -0.68
CA ILE A 353 -17.82 -2.49 -0.52
C ILE A 353 -18.42 -2.27 -1.91
N ASP A 354 -19.63 -2.76 -2.13
CA ASP A 354 -20.35 -2.65 -3.40
C ASP A 354 -20.88 -1.23 -3.65
N MET A 355 -19.97 -0.32 -3.98
CA MET A 355 -20.34 1.08 -4.28
C MET A 355 -21.12 1.22 -5.58
N ASP A 356 -20.85 0.37 -6.56
CA ASP A 356 -21.57 0.36 -7.84
C ASP A 356 -23.03 -0.08 -7.65
N GLY A 357 -23.26 -1.15 -6.90
CA GLY A 357 -24.62 -1.58 -6.53
C GLY A 357 -25.36 -0.54 -5.70
N LEU A 358 -24.67 0.10 -4.75
CA LEU A 358 -25.26 1.19 -3.96
C LEU A 358 -25.69 2.36 -4.85
N ALA A 359 -24.83 2.82 -5.75
CA ALA A 359 -25.12 3.92 -6.66
C ALA A 359 -26.27 3.61 -7.64
N LYS A 360 -26.45 2.34 -7.99
CA LYS A 360 -27.54 1.88 -8.88
C LYS A 360 -28.86 1.58 -8.14
N THR A 361 -28.87 1.65 -6.81
CA THR A 361 -30.08 1.40 -6.01
C THR A 361 -31.16 2.41 -6.39
N PRO A 362 -32.37 1.98 -6.78
CA PRO A 362 -33.41 2.90 -7.20
C PRO A 362 -33.79 3.91 -6.11
N GLY A 363 -33.74 5.20 -6.43
CA GLY A 363 -34.13 6.29 -5.54
C GLY A 363 -33.08 6.63 -4.45
N ILE A 364 -31.90 6.02 -4.48
CA ILE A 364 -30.78 6.40 -3.59
C ILE A 364 -30.32 7.83 -3.86
N ARG A 365 -29.92 8.55 -2.82
CA ARG A 365 -29.37 9.90 -2.93
C ARG A 365 -28.03 9.96 -2.21
N ARG A 366 -26.99 10.41 -2.92
CA ARG A 366 -25.67 10.70 -2.36
C ARG A 366 -25.58 12.18 -2.00
N GLU A 367 -25.04 12.46 -0.83
CA GLU A 367 -24.70 13.81 -0.38
C GLU A 367 -23.27 13.79 0.17
N ASN A 368 -22.38 14.59 -0.42
CA ASN A 368 -21.03 14.74 0.10
C ASN A 368 -21.06 15.71 1.29
N ILE A 369 -20.70 15.23 2.47
CA ILE A 369 -20.69 16.03 3.70
C ILE A 369 -19.38 16.84 3.82
N LYS A 370 -18.26 16.20 3.51
CA LYS A 370 -16.92 16.78 3.45
C LYS A 370 -16.03 15.84 2.61
N PRO A 371 -14.81 16.22 2.23
CA PRO A 371 -13.96 15.35 1.44
C PRO A 371 -13.89 13.92 2.00
N GLN A 372 -14.12 12.93 1.15
CA GLN A 372 -14.14 11.49 1.43
C GLN A 372 -15.14 11.04 2.53
N VAL A 373 -16.21 11.79 2.75
CA VAL A 373 -17.31 11.40 3.65
C VAL A 373 -18.63 11.67 2.95
N ASP A 374 -19.35 10.62 2.60
CA ASP A 374 -20.60 10.67 1.88
C ASP A 374 -21.73 10.03 2.67
N THR A 375 -22.88 10.69 2.69
CA THR A 375 -24.12 10.10 3.16
C THR A 375 -24.92 9.57 1.97
N TRP A 376 -25.37 8.33 2.07
CA TRP A 376 -26.22 7.69 1.08
C TRP A 376 -27.58 7.41 1.70
N THR A 377 -28.61 8.14 1.24
CA THR A 377 -29.98 8.07 1.77
C THR A 377 -30.85 7.21 0.89
N PHE A 378 -31.42 6.16 1.46
CA PHE A 378 -32.37 5.26 0.81
C PHE A 378 -33.77 5.90 0.69
N PRO A 379 -34.66 5.34 -0.18
CA PRO A 379 -36.00 5.92 -0.40
C PRO A 379 -36.89 5.96 0.84
N ASP A 380 -36.69 5.09 1.81
CA ASP A 380 -37.41 5.06 3.10
C ASP A 380 -36.92 6.12 4.10
N GLY A 381 -35.86 6.88 3.77
CA GLY A 381 -35.27 7.92 4.59
C GLY A 381 -34.14 7.43 5.52
N HIS A 382 -33.88 6.13 5.56
CA HIS A 382 -32.71 5.59 6.25
C HIS A 382 -31.44 5.92 5.44
N ALA A 383 -30.31 6.09 6.12
CA ALA A 383 -29.04 6.46 5.47
C ALA A 383 -27.87 5.69 6.05
N VAL A 384 -26.81 5.56 5.26
CA VAL A 384 -25.48 5.08 5.68
C VAL A 384 -24.42 6.14 5.37
N ILE A 385 -23.34 6.17 6.15
CA ILE A 385 -22.19 7.05 5.94
C ILE A 385 -21.06 6.19 5.38
N VAL A 386 -20.63 6.47 4.15
CA VAL A 386 -19.52 5.74 3.51
C VAL A 386 -18.26 6.60 3.54
N LEU A 387 -17.17 6.01 3.99
CA LEU A 387 -15.87 6.66 4.06
C LEU A 387 -15.03 6.34 2.83
N SER A 388 -14.35 7.36 2.29
CA SER A 388 -13.41 7.27 1.15
C SER A 388 -13.96 6.54 -0.08
N GLU A 389 -15.27 6.60 -0.30
CA GLU A 389 -15.95 5.92 -1.42
C GLU A 389 -15.66 4.40 -1.47
N GLY A 390 -15.51 3.76 -0.30
CA GLY A 390 -15.15 2.34 -0.18
C GLY A 390 -13.65 2.04 -0.33
N ARG A 391 -12.81 3.04 -0.60
CA ARG A 391 -11.35 2.91 -0.63
C ARG A 391 -10.75 2.93 0.78
N LEU A 392 -9.44 2.82 0.87
CA LEU A 392 -8.67 2.86 2.13
C LEU A 392 -9.02 4.11 2.97
N LEU A 393 -9.84 3.94 4.00
CA LEU A 393 -10.28 5.05 4.86
C LEU A 393 -9.13 5.66 5.68
N ASN A 394 -8.13 4.86 6.05
CA ASN A 394 -6.98 5.32 6.83
C ASN A 394 -6.07 6.29 6.06
N LEU A 395 -6.08 6.22 4.73
CA LEU A 395 -5.35 7.11 3.83
C LEU A 395 -6.26 8.20 3.26
N GLY A 396 -7.48 7.85 2.84
CA GLY A 396 -8.44 8.81 2.29
C GLY A 396 -8.95 9.81 3.31
N ASN A 397 -9.29 9.36 4.53
CA ASN A 397 -9.81 10.19 5.60
C ASN A 397 -8.73 10.67 6.59
N ALA A 398 -7.52 10.06 6.57
CA ALA A 398 -6.42 10.39 7.48
C ALA A 398 -5.08 10.44 6.73
N THR A 399 -3.99 10.06 7.41
CA THR A 399 -2.61 10.19 6.91
C THR A 399 -1.90 8.84 6.76
N GLY A 400 -2.62 7.74 6.91
CA GLY A 400 -2.10 6.38 6.80
C GLY A 400 -1.38 5.90 8.07
N HIS A 401 -0.46 4.97 7.89
CA HIS A 401 0.27 4.36 9.00
C HIS A 401 1.31 5.30 9.60
N PRO A 402 1.58 5.21 10.91
CA PRO A 402 2.57 6.07 11.58
C PRO A 402 3.99 5.78 11.12
N SER A 403 4.86 6.79 11.19
CA SER A 403 6.22 6.75 10.64
C SER A 403 7.07 5.59 11.16
N PHE A 404 7.00 5.27 12.47
CA PHE A 404 7.78 4.17 13.02
C PHE A 404 7.40 2.80 12.44
N VAL A 405 6.10 2.57 12.20
CA VAL A 405 5.62 1.34 11.55
C VAL A 405 6.08 1.27 10.10
N MET A 406 5.94 2.37 9.36
CA MET A 406 6.40 2.43 7.98
C MET A 406 7.93 2.36 7.86
N SER A 407 8.66 2.73 8.90
CA SER A 407 10.11 2.50 8.95
C SER A 407 10.47 1.02 8.80
N ASN A 408 9.71 0.10 9.42
CA ASN A 408 9.93 -1.34 9.25
C ASN A 408 9.73 -1.74 7.78
N SER A 409 8.55 -1.51 7.24
CA SER A 409 8.18 -1.88 5.87
C SER A 409 9.14 -1.28 4.83
N PHE A 410 9.45 -0.01 4.97
CA PHE A 410 10.31 0.67 4.00
C PHE A 410 11.80 0.31 4.16
N THR A 411 12.22 -0.10 5.34
CA THR A 411 13.56 -0.70 5.53
C THR A 411 13.64 -2.05 4.82
N ASP A 412 12.58 -2.90 4.93
CA ASP A 412 12.45 -4.12 4.14
C ASP A 412 12.50 -3.85 2.65
N GLN A 413 11.79 -2.82 2.16
CA GLN A 413 11.79 -2.43 0.75
C GLN A 413 13.19 -2.04 0.27
N VAL A 414 13.89 -1.18 0.99
CA VAL A 414 15.24 -0.73 0.60
C VAL A 414 16.22 -1.91 0.58
N ILE A 415 16.18 -2.78 1.58
CA ILE A 415 17.01 -3.98 1.62
C ILE A 415 16.68 -4.92 0.47
N ALA A 416 15.40 -5.13 0.17
CA ALA A 416 14.96 -5.96 -0.96
C ALA A 416 15.39 -5.37 -2.31
N GLN A 417 15.33 -4.04 -2.49
CA GLN A 417 15.84 -3.37 -3.69
C GLN A 417 17.34 -3.56 -3.84
N ILE A 418 18.12 -3.43 -2.76
CA ILE A 418 19.58 -3.69 -2.78
C ILE A 418 19.85 -5.14 -3.15
N GLU A 419 19.16 -6.09 -2.52
CA GLU A 419 19.33 -7.53 -2.75
C GLU A 419 19.05 -7.90 -4.21
N LEU A 420 17.92 -7.51 -4.76
CA LEU A 420 17.57 -7.77 -6.16
C LEU A 420 18.49 -7.07 -7.15
N PHE A 421 18.86 -5.82 -6.90
CA PHE A 421 19.66 -5.04 -7.83
C PHE A 421 21.12 -5.52 -7.90
N THR A 422 21.72 -5.86 -6.74
CA THR A 422 23.14 -6.24 -6.65
C THR A 422 23.37 -7.73 -6.86
N ARG A 423 22.35 -8.56 -6.68
CA ARG A 423 22.41 -10.02 -6.76
C ARG A 423 21.38 -10.61 -7.71
N THR A 424 21.06 -9.91 -8.78
CA THR A 424 20.01 -10.30 -9.75
C THR A 424 20.17 -11.76 -10.24
N GLU A 425 21.40 -12.22 -10.41
CA GLU A 425 21.69 -13.60 -10.89
C GLU A 425 21.30 -14.69 -9.88
N ASP A 426 21.19 -14.36 -8.61
CA ASP A 426 20.76 -15.30 -7.56
C ASP A 426 19.23 -15.48 -7.53
N TYR A 427 18.51 -14.64 -8.27
CA TYR A 427 17.04 -14.61 -8.31
C TYR A 427 16.51 -14.88 -9.73
N PRO A 428 16.43 -16.15 -10.17
CA PRO A 428 15.67 -16.50 -11.39
C PRO A 428 14.24 -15.98 -11.36
N ILE A 429 13.56 -15.94 -12.50
CA ILE A 429 12.14 -15.51 -12.54
C ILE A 429 11.31 -16.35 -11.57
N GLY A 430 10.72 -15.71 -10.57
CA GLY A 430 9.96 -16.32 -9.48
C GLY A 430 9.60 -15.28 -8.42
N VAL A 431 8.83 -15.69 -7.42
CA VAL A 431 8.45 -14.85 -6.27
C VAL A 431 9.17 -15.37 -5.03
N TYR A 432 9.89 -14.50 -4.37
CA TYR A 432 10.73 -14.78 -3.20
C TYR A 432 10.28 -13.98 -1.99
N VAL A 433 10.47 -14.51 -0.80
CA VAL A 433 10.32 -13.77 0.46
C VAL A 433 11.72 -13.30 0.90
N LEU A 434 11.78 -12.15 1.55
CA LEU A 434 13.04 -11.62 2.07
C LEU A 434 13.72 -12.66 2.99
N PRO A 435 15.02 -12.97 2.78
CA PRO A 435 15.74 -13.93 3.61
C PRO A 435 15.67 -13.59 5.11
N LYS A 436 15.52 -14.59 5.97
CA LYS A 436 15.28 -14.41 7.41
C LYS A 436 16.35 -13.55 8.11
N HIS A 437 17.61 -13.67 7.72
CA HIS A 437 18.68 -12.85 8.32
C HIS A 437 18.55 -11.36 7.97
N LEU A 438 17.94 -11.02 6.82
CA LEU A 438 17.66 -9.64 6.43
C LEU A 438 16.42 -9.10 7.16
N ASP A 439 15.39 -9.93 7.30
CA ASP A 439 14.19 -9.62 8.11
C ASP A 439 14.58 -9.34 9.59
N GLU A 440 15.46 -10.18 10.19
CA GLU A 440 16.01 -9.92 11.53
C GLU A 440 16.89 -8.67 11.60
N LYS A 441 17.64 -8.33 10.53
CA LYS A 441 18.39 -7.08 10.45
C LYS A 441 17.45 -5.88 10.56
N VAL A 442 16.34 -5.88 9.84
CA VAL A 442 15.33 -4.82 9.92
C VAL A 442 14.85 -4.64 11.37
N ALA A 443 14.47 -5.73 12.05
CA ALA A 443 14.08 -5.65 13.46
C ALA A 443 15.18 -5.01 14.33
N ARG A 444 16.43 -5.44 14.19
CA ARG A 444 17.57 -4.93 14.98
C ARG A 444 17.77 -3.42 14.81
N LEU A 445 17.59 -2.88 13.60
CA LEU A 445 17.74 -1.45 13.32
C LEU A 445 16.70 -0.58 14.05
N HIS A 446 15.63 -1.17 14.57
CA HIS A 446 14.56 -0.47 15.29
C HIS A 446 14.63 -0.61 16.80
N LEU A 447 15.37 -1.60 17.33
CA LEU A 447 15.36 -1.91 18.76
C LEU A 447 15.94 -0.80 19.64
N GLU A 448 17.02 -0.15 19.18
CA GLU A 448 17.68 0.90 19.94
C GLU A 448 16.75 2.10 20.18
N ALA A 449 16.00 2.50 19.15
CA ALA A 449 15.03 3.61 19.25
C ALA A 449 13.93 3.33 20.28
N LEU A 450 13.63 2.07 20.57
CA LEU A 450 12.67 1.63 21.57
C LEU A 450 13.32 1.35 22.95
N GLY A 451 14.65 1.55 23.08
CA GLY A 451 15.39 1.23 24.30
C GLY A 451 15.46 -0.25 24.63
N VAL A 452 15.24 -1.13 23.64
CA VAL A 452 15.24 -2.58 23.82
C VAL A 452 16.66 -3.12 23.92
N LYS A 453 16.88 -3.99 24.90
CA LYS A 453 18.14 -4.73 25.06
C LYS A 453 17.86 -6.22 24.93
N LEU A 454 18.45 -6.83 23.91
CA LEU A 454 18.32 -8.27 23.70
C LEU A 454 19.17 -9.07 24.68
N THR A 455 18.65 -10.22 25.10
CA THR A 455 19.44 -11.26 25.76
C THR A 455 20.33 -11.94 24.71
N THR A 456 21.60 -12.16 25.04
CA THR A 456 22.55 -12.87 24.18
C THR A 456 22.67 -14.32 24.62
N LEU A 457 22.61 -15.25 23.67
CA LEU A 457 22.86 -16.67 23.95
C LEU A 457 24.31 -16.89 24.39
N THR A 458 24.49 -17.68 25.43
CA THR A 458 25.83 -18.21 25.71
C THR A 458 26.21 -19.28 24.69
N PRO A 459 27.52 -19.59 24.49
CA PRO A 459 27.91 -20.67 23.60
C PRO A 459 27.30 -22.03 23.99
N GLU A 460 27.12 -22.29 25.29
CA GLU A 460 26.48 -23.49 25.79
C GLU A 460 24.97 -23.56 25.42
N GLN A 461 24.27 -22.45 25.58
CA GLN A 461 22.85 -22.35 25.18
C GLN A 461 22.67 -22.49 23.65
N SER A 462 23.55 -21.83 22.89
CA SER A 462 23.59 -21.94 21.43
C SER A 462 23.82 -23.39 20.98
N ALA A 463 24.78 -24.08 21.57
CA ALA A 463 25.03 -25.48 21.27
C ALA A 463 23.86 -26.41 21.65
N TYR A 464 23.21 -26.14 22.79
CA TYR A 464 22.08 -26.93 23.27
C TYR A 464 20.86 -26.89 22.34
N ILE A 465 20.53 -25.70 21.83
CA ILE A 465 19.37 -25.51 20.94
C ILE A 465 19.74 -25.61 19.45
N GLY A 466 21.02 -25.68 19.09
CA GLY A 466 21.48 -25.77 17.71
C GLY A 466 21.27 -24.49 16.88
N ILE A 467 21.24 -23.33 17.55
CA ILE A 467 21.01 -22.02 16.89
C ILE A 467 22.26 -21.15 17.11
N PRO A 468 22.81 -20.49 16.06
CA PRO A 468 23.95 -19.58 16.21
C PRO A 468 23.66 -18.45 17.21
N VAL A 469 24.69 -17.98 17.92
CA VAL A 469 24.55 -16.86 18.88
C VAL A 469 23.99 -15.60 18.21
N GLU A 470 24.38 -15.36 16.97
CA GLU A 470 23.98 -14.15 16.20
C GLU A 470 22.69 -14.33 15.38
N GLY A 471 22.11 -15.53 15.42
CA GLY A 471 20.92 -15.85 14.61
C GLY A 471 21.27 -16.41 13.20
N PRO A 472 20.32 -16.53 12.31
CA PRO A 472 18.88 -16.29 12.54
C PRO A 472 18.28 -17.26 13.57
N TYR A 473 17.37 -16.74 14.40
CA TYR A 473 16.82 -17.50 15.53
C TYR A 473 15.67 -18.43 15.14
N LYS A 474 15.11 -18.25 13.95
CA LYS A 474 14.04 -19.06 13.39
C LYS A 474 14.35 -19.46 11.95
N PRO A 475 13.89 -20.63 11.49
CA PRO A 475 14.06 -21.03 10.09
C PRO A 475 13.21 -20.16 9.15
N ASP A 476 13.56 -20.12 7.85
CA ASP A 476 12.95 -19.24 6.85
C ASP A 476 11.42 -19.41 6.73
N HIS A 477 10.90 -20.62 6.94
CA HIS A 477 9.48 -20.91 6.85
C HIS A 477 8.68 -20.49 8.09
N TYR A 478 9.33 -20.11 9.19
CA TYR A 478 8.63 -19.73 10.42
C TYR A 478 7.95 -18.38 10.27
N ARG A 479 6.67 -18.32 10.64
CA ARG A 479 5.84 -17.11 10.70
C ARG A 479 5.37 -16.89 12.14
N TYR A 480 5.72 -15.75 12.72
CA TYR A 480 5.43 -15.35 14.11
C TYR A 480 3.95 -15.21 14.40
#